data_3c63fc6bf9019eb902a9d4b4bfb54bdf
#
_entry.id   3c63fc6bf9019eb902a9d4b4bfb54bdf
#
_cell.length_a   1.000
_cell.length_b   1.000
_cell.length_c   1.000
_cell.angle_alpha   90.00
_cell.angle_beta   90.00
_cell.angle_gamma   90.00
#
_symmetry.space_group_name_H-M   'P 1'
#
loop_
_entity.id
_entity.type
_entity.pdbx_description
1 polymer ?
#
loop_
_entity_poly.entity_id
_entity_poly.type
_entity_poly.pdbx_seq_one_letter_code
_entity_poly.pdbx_strand_id
1 'polypeptide(L)'
;DWSSDVCSSDLLEEVMRELRKRGSFPNPAFQVMVDGGFRRGTDILKALAMGATAVGIGRPFLYAYSAYGVDGVIHAINLLRDELEMNMRLIGARSIEELVPSMVDLSALHNHTGAVFPKQDQSVLDFMDKSRL
;
A
#
# COMPACT_ATOMS: atom_id res chain seq x y z
N ASP A 1 1.51 -23.03 -2.18
CA ASP A 1 1.77 -22.04 -3.23
C ASP A 1 1.78 -20.66 -2.58
N TRP A 2 2.98 -20.07 -2.45
CA TRP A 2 3.19 -18.76 -1.83
C TRP A 2 2.93 -17.60 -2.80
N SER A 3 2.42 -17.87 -3.96
CA SER A 3 1.82 -16.89 -4.84
C SER A 3 0.37 -16.66 -4.42
N SER A 4 0.13 -16.45 -3.13
CA SER A 4 -1.20 -16.10 -2.71
C SER A 4 -1.57 -14.78 -3.38
N ASP A 5 -2.62 -14.84 -4.13
CA ASP A 5 -3.18 -13.78 -4.96
C ASP A 5 -3.78 -12.61 -4.14
N VAL A 6 -3.50 -12.58 -2.84
CA VAL A 6 -3.81 -11.43 -1.98
C VAL A 6 -2.73 -10.40 -2.18
N CYS A 7 -2.98 -9.49 -3.10
CA CYS A 7 -2.13 -8.33 -3.30
C CYS A 7 -2.19 -7.45 -2.05
N SER A 8 -1.04 -7.00 -1.56
CA SER A 8 -0.99 -6.09 -0.41
C SER A 8 -1.83 -4.83 -0.61
N SER A 9 -2.11 -4.45 -1.85
CA SER A 9 -3.00 -3.34 -2.20
C SER A 9 -4.47 -3.63 -1.88
N ASP A 10 -4.95 -4.87 -2.06
CA ASP A 10 -6.34 -5.25 -1.77
C ASP A 10 -6.60 -5.18 -0.26
N LEU A 11 -5.64 -5.73 0.50
CA LEU A 11 -5.69 -5.68 1.96
C LEU A 11 -5.58 -4.24 2.48
N LEU A 12 -4.73 -3.41 1.87
CA LEU A 12 -4.59 -2.01 2.26
C LEU A 12 -5.91 -1.26 2.11
N GLU A 13 -6.62 -1.42 0.98
CA GLU A 13 -7.90 -0.76 0.75
C GLU A 13 -8.93 -1.13 1.83
N GLU A 14 -9.02 -2.43 2.16
CA GLU A 14 -9.95 -2.93 3.17
C GLU A 14 -9.62 -2.36 4.57
N VAL A 15 -8.35 -2.41 4.97
CA VAL A 15 -7.87 -1.86 6.25
C VAL A 15 -8.15 -0.37 6.33
N MET A 16 -7.81 0.41 5.30
CA MET A 16 -8.02 1.85 5.30
C MET A 16 -9.49 2.23 5.34
N ARG A 17 -10.35 1.47 4.65
CA ARG A 17 -11.80 1.64 4.70
C ARG A 17 -12.34 1.42 6.12
N GLU A 18 -11.88 0.36 6.79
CA GLU A 18 -12.31 0.06 8.15
C GLU A 18 -11.79 1.08 9.17
N LEU A 19 -10.54 1.54 9.05
CA LEU A 19 -9.99 2.58 9.90
C LEU A 19 -10.74 3.91 9.78
N ARG A 20 -11.15 4.28 8.56
CA ARG A 20 -11.99 5.47 8.33
C ARG A 20 -13.37 5.32 8.94
N LYS A 21 -14.00 4.15 8.80
CA LYS A 21 -15.29 3.85 9.42
C LYS A 21 -15.26 4.01 10.94
N ARG A 22 -14.19 3.54 11.58
CA ARG A 22 -13.99 3.61 13.04
C ARG A 22 -13.58 5.01 13.52
N GLY A 23 -13.36 5.95 12.63
CA GLY A 23 -12.84 7.28 12.97
C GLY A 23 -11.40 7.28 13.48
N SER A 24 -10.67 6.18 13.26
CA SER A 24 -9.26 6.05 13.67
C SER A 24 -8.29 6.63 12.66
N PHE A 25 -8.74 7.01 11.48
CA PHE A 25 -7.95 7.62 10.41
C PHE A 25 -8.73 8.78 9.76
N PRO A 26 -8.10 9.94 9.45
CA PRO A 26 -6.68 10.24 9.63
C PRO A 26 -6.29 10.51 11.09
N ASN A 27 -5.12 10.02 11.51
CA ASN A 27 -4.58 10.22 12.84
C ASN A 27 -3.06 10.41 12.79
N PRO A 28 -2.53 11.58 13.19
CA PRO A 28 -1.09 11.86 13.14
C PRO A 28 -0.23 10.91 14.01
N ALA A 29 -0.82 10.35 15.05
CA ALA A 29 -0.14 9.42 15.96
C ALA A 29 -0.15 7.96 15.45
N PHE A 30 -0.87 7.68 14.36
CA PHE A 30 -1.02 6.33 13.81
C PHE A 30 -0.65 6.32 12.33
N GLN A 31 0.42 5.60 12.01
CA GLN A 31 0.94 5.49 10.65
C GLN A 31 0.69 4.10 10.09
N VAL A 32 0.22 4.03 8.86
CA VAL A 32 0.01 2.77 8.13
C VAL A 32 1.17 2.59 7.15
N MET A 33 1.94 1.53 7.35
CA MET A 33 3.00 1.11 6.43
C MET A 33 2.57 -0.18 5.74
N VAL A 34 2.93 -0.30 4.47
CA VAL A 34 2.59 -1.45 3.64
C VAL A 34 3.86 -2.02 3.01
N ASP A 35 4.02 -3.34 3.06
CA ASP A 35 5.14 -4.05 2.45
C ASP A 35 4.65 -5.20 1.58
N GLY A 36 5.38 -5.48 0.51
CA GLY A 36 5.12 -6.60 -0.40
C GLY A 36 4.55 -6.18 -1.75
N GLY A 37 5.17 -6.72 -2.81
CA GLY A 37 4.67 -6.56 -4.18
C GLY A 37 5.06 -5.28 -4.90
N PHE A 38 5.62 -4.28 -4.24
CA PHE A 38 6.00 -3.00 -4.85
C PHE A 38 7.19 -3.16 -5.80
N ARG A 39 6.99 -2.83 -7.08
CA ARG A 39 7.99 -2.93 -8.14
C ARG A 39 8.13 -1.67 -8.97
N ARG A 40 7.12 -0.81 -8.98
CA ARG A 40 7.01 0.38 -9.80
C ARG A 40 6.66 1.61 -8.95
N GLY A 41 7.03 2.80 -9.43
CA GLY A 41 6.60 4.06 -8.82
C GLY A 41 5.08 4.24 -8.83
N THR A 42 4.38 3.65 -9.81
CA THR A 42 2.91 3.62 -9.84
C THR A 42 2.29 2.81 -8.71
N ASP A 43 2.92 1.72 -8.27
CA ASP A 43 2.44 0.92 -7.14
C ASP A 43 2.57 1.74 -5.85
N ILE A 44 3.71 2.42 -5.68
CA ILE A 44 3.95 3.33 -4.56
C ILE A 44 2.90 4.44 -4.52
N LEU A 45 2.67 5.10 -5.66
CA LEU A 45 1.68 6.17 -5.78
C LEU A 45 0.28 5.71 -5.37
N LYS A 46 -0.16 4.55 -5.83
CA LYS A 46 -1.46 3.99 -5.46
C LYS A 46 -1.58 3.73 -3.97
N ALA A 47 -0.55 3.15 -3.34
CA ALA A 47 -0.55 2.89 -1.90
C ALA A 47 -0.63 4.19 -1.08
N LEU A 48 0.16 5.21 -1.46
CA LEU A 48 0.13 6.52 -0.83
C LEU A 48 -1.25 7.20 -1.00
N ALA A 49 -1.82 7.15 -2.21
CA ALA A 49 -3.15 7.70 -2.48
C ALA A 49 -4.25 6.99 -1.67
N MET A 50 -4.13 5.68 -1.42
CA MET A 50 -5.05 4.95 -0.55
C MET A 50 -4.91 5.34 0.93
N GLY A 51 -3.80 5.95 1.34
CA GLY A 51 -3.57 6.46 2.68
C GLY A 51 -2.42 5.79 3.44
N ALA A 52 -1.60 4.98 2.79
CA ALA A 52 -0.37 4.51 3.40
C ALA A 52 0.59 5.67 3.63
N THR A 53 1.30 5.65 4.76
CA THR A 53 2.33 6.65 5.08
C THR A 53 3.64 6.32 4.39
N ALA A 54 3.95 5.02 4.24
CA ALA A 54 5.16 4.54 3.61
C ALA A 54 4.96 3.14 3.03
N VAL A 55 5.85 2.76 2.11
CA VAL A 55 5.90 1.42 1.52
C VAL A 55 7.25 0.77 1.78
N GLY A 56 7.24 -0.56 2.02
CA GLY A 56 8.43 -1.39 2.11
C GLY A 56 8.75 -2.04 0.77
N ILE A 57 10.03 -2.08 0.40
CA ILE A 57 10.49 -2.71 -0.84
C ILE A 57 11.68 -3.62 -0.49
N GLY A 58 11.51 -4.93 -0.62
CA GLY A 58 12.52 -5.93 -0.29
C GLY A 58 13.23 -6.48 -1.53
N ARG A 59 12.69 -7.52 -2.14
CA ARG A 59 13.32 -8.31 -3.23
C ARG A 59 13.89 -7.50 -4.39
N PRO A 60 13.25 -6.44 -4.89
CA PRO A 60 13.83 -5.62 -5.97
C PRO A 60 15.22 -5.07 -5.61
N PHE A 61 15.42 -4.62 -4.37
CA PHE A 61 16.73 -4.11 -3.93
C PHE A 61 17.75 -5.23 -3.72
N LEU A 62 17.32 -6.42 -3.31
CA LEU A 62 18.21 -7.58 -3.24
C LEU A 62 18.74 -7.95 -4.63
N TYR A 63 17.87 -7.95 -5.63
CA TYR A 63 18.27 -8.21 -7.03
C TYR A 63 19.19 -7.11 -7.58
N ALA A 64 18.88 -5.85 -7.32
CA ALA A 64 19.72 -4.72 -7.71
C ALA A 64 21.12 -4.80 -7.07
N TYR A 65 21.18 -5.13 -5.78
CA TYR A 65 22.43 -5.32 -5.06
C TYR A 65 23.23 -6.50 -5.61
N SER A 66 22.57 -7.63 -5.86
CA SER A 66 23.22 -8.83 -6.40
C SER A 66 23.82 -8.59 -7.79
N ALA A 67 23.20 -7.76 -8.61
CA ALA A 67 23.65 -7.48 -9.98
C ALA A 67 24.78 -6.44 -10.03
N TYR A 68 24.67 -5.35 -9.25
CA TYR A 68 25.54 -4.18 -9.38
C TYR A 68 25.99 -3.60 -8.04
N GLY A 69 25.84 -4.33 -6.93
CA GLY A 69 26.23 -3.87 -5.60
C GLY A 69 25.46 -2.62 -5.16
N VAL A 70 26.15 -1.75 -4.43
CA VAL A 70 25.57 -0.51 -3.88
C VAL A 70 25.06 0.42 -4.97
N ASP A 71 25.79 0.54 -6.08
CA ASP A 71 25.40 1.40 -7.21
C ASP A 71 24.08 0.94 -7.84
N GLY A 72 23.86 -0.39 -7.89
CA GLY A 72 22.59 -0.96 -8.34
C GLY A 72 21.41 -0.55 -7.45
N VAL A 73 21.60 -0.54 -6.14
CA VAL A 73 20.55 -0.11 -5.20
C VAL A 73 20.26 1.38 -5.36
N ILE A 74 21.29 2.22 -5.45
CA ILE A 74 21.14 3.67 -5.68
C ILE A 74 20.37 3.92 -6.98
N HIS A 75 20.73 3.22 -8.04
CA HIS A 75 20.05 3.34 -9.34
C HIS A 75 18.57 2.92 -9.24
N ALA A 76 18.27 1.80 -8.57
CA ALA A 76 16.90 1.33 -8.38
C ALA A 76 16.04 2.33 -7.58
N ILE A 77 16.61 2.95 -6.54
CA ILE A 77 15.93 4.01 -5.78
C ILE A 77 15.61 5.20 -6.69
N ASN A 78 16.58 5.66 -7.48
CA ASN A 78 16.39 6.78 -8.37
C ASN A 78 15.31 6.47 -9.43
N LEU A 79 15.31 5.28 -10.03
CA LEU A 79 14.28 4.86 -10.99
C LEU A 79 12.87 4.91 -10.37
N LEU A 80 12.70 4.37 -9.18
CA LEU A 80 11.40 4.38 -8.49
C LEU A 80 10.95 5.79 -8.14
N ARG A 81 11.89 6.64 -7.69
CA ARG A 81 11.60 8.04 -7.38
C ARG A 81 11.20 8.81 -8.63
N ASP A 82 11.97 8.71 -9.69
CA ASP A 82 11.74 9.44 -10.95
C ASP A 82 10.40 9.01 -11.58
N GLU A 83 10.05 7.71 -11.50
CA GLU A 83 8.77 7.19 -11.95
C GLU A 83 7.62 7.71 -11.07
N LEU A 84 7.79 7.74 -9.74
CA LEU A 84 6.79 8.29 -8.82
C LEU A 84 6.54 9.77 -9.10
N GLU A 85 7.60 10.58 -9.20
CA GLU A 85 7.50 12.02 -9.48
C GLU A 85 6.83 12.28 -10.84
N MET A 86 7.17 11.50 -11.86
CA MET A 86 6.54 11.62 -13.18
C MET A 86 5.05 11.35 -13.11
N ASN A 87 4.64 10.27 -12.43
CA ASN A 87 3.23 9.93 -12.29
C ASN A 87 2.48 10.97 -11.45
N MET A 88 3.07 11.52 -10.39
CA MET A 88 2.48 12.62 -9.62
C MET A 88 2.24 13.86 -10.51
N ARG A 89 3.19 14.21 -11.38
CA ARG A 89 3.02 15.31 -12.34
C ARG A 89 1.88 15.05 -13.32
N LEU A 90 1.75 13.80 -13.81
CA LEU A 90 0.69 13.42 -14.76
C LEU A 90 -0.71 13.53 -14.15
N ILE A 91 -0.86 13.21 -12.86
CA ILE A 91 -2.15 13.33 -12.15
C ILE A 91 -2.37 14.71 -11.53
N GLY A 92 -1.37 15.62 -11.63
CA GLY A 92 -1.48 16.99 -11.13
C GLY A 92 -1.22 17.16 -9.63
N ALA A 93 -0.67 16.15 -8.95
CA ALA A 93 -0.29 16.24 -7.54
C ALA A 93 1.09 16.90 -7.40
N ARG A 94 1.19 17.94 -6.56
CA ARG A 94 2.44 18.68 -6.31
C ARG A 94 3.22 18.15 -5.12
N SER A 95 2.54 17.45 -4.21
CA SER A 95 3.14 16.83 -3.03
C SER A 95 2.44 15.50 -2.71
N ILE A 96 3.07 14.68 -1.87
CA ILE A 96 2.51 13.38 -1.43
C ILE A 96 1.22 13.60 -0.63
N GLU A 97 1.13 14.67 0.13
CA GLU A 97 -0.03 15.02 0.95
C GLU A 97 -1.28 15.37 0.12
N GLU A 98 -1.09 15.76 -1.14
CA GLU A 98 -2.18 16.03 -2.07
C GLU A 98 -2.77 14.74 -2.68
N LEU A 99 -2.11 13.60 -2.50
CA LEU A 99 -2.60 12.32 -3.03
C LEU A 99 -3.85 11.86 -2.28
N VAL A 100 -4.91 11.62 -3.03
CA VAL A 100 -6.20 11.16 -2.49
C VAL A 100 -6.70 9.94 -3.29
N PRO A 101 -7.53 9.07 -2.67
CA PRO A 101 -8.03 7.86 -3.33
C PRO A 101 -8.75 8.10 -4.66
N SER A 102 -9.37 9.25 -4.83
CA SER A 102 -10.08 9.61 -6.08
C SER A 102 -9.16 9.87 -7.28
N MET A 103 -7.85 10.00 -7.07
CA MET A 103 -6.86 10.16 -8.13
C MET A 103 -6.43 8.83 -8.76
N VAL A 104 -6.82 7.70 -8.18
CA VAL A 104 -6.44 6.37 -8.64
C VAL A 104 -7.68 5.51 -8.91
N ASP A 105 -7.61 4.70 -9.94
CA ASP A 105 -8.65 3.72 -10.22
C ASP A 105 -8.43 2.46 -9.39
N LEU A 106 -9.35 2.20 -8.48
CA LEU A 106 -9.35 1.03 -7.60
C LEU A 106 -10.38 -0.03 -8.02
N SER A 107 -11.06 0.14 -9.15
CA SER A 107 -12.14 -0.74 -9.60
C SER A 107 -11.71 -2.20 -9.75
N ALA A 108 -10.46 -2.43 -10.19
CA ALA A 108 -9.92 -3.77 -10.29
C ALA A 108 -9.73 -4.45 -8.92
N LEU A 109 -9.42 -3.69 -7.87
CA LEU A 109 -9.26 -4.22 -6.50
C LEU A 109 -10.60 -4.71 -5.92
N HIS A 110 -11.69 -3.99 -6.19
CA HIS A 110 -13.02 -4.38 -5.71
C HIS A 110 -13.49 -5.75 -6.24
N ASN A 111 -13.02 -6.15 -7.41
CA ASN A 111 -13.35 -7.44 -7.98
C ASN A 111 -12.60 -8.61 -7.31
N HIS A 112 -11.45 -8.35 -6.69
CA HIS A 112 -10.65 -9.35 -5.98
C HIS A 112 -11.10 -9.53 -4.52
N THR A 113 -11.47 -8.47 -3.82
CA THR A 113 -11.89 -8.51 -2.42
C THR A 113 -13.19 -9.29 -2.17
N GLY A 114 -14.05 -9.43 -3.16
CA GLY A 114 -15.32 -10.17 -3.03
C GLY A 114 -15.18 -11.69 -2.99
N ALA A 115 -14.02 -12.24 -3.37
CA ALA A 115 -13.85 -13.68 -3.58
C ALA A 115 -13.06 -14.40 -2.46
N VAL A 116 -12.34 -13.70 -1.59
CA VAL A 116 -11.29 -14.30 -0.76
C VAL A 116 -11.64 -14.41 0.73
N PHE A 117 -12.57 -13.61 1.23
CA PHE A 117 -12.95 -13.71 2.64
C PHE A 117 -14.41 -14.10 2.81
N PRO A 118 -14.70 -15.29 3.37
CA PRO A 118 -16.02 -15.56 3.92
C PRO A 118 -16.30 -14.46 4.96
N LYS A 119 -17.58 -14.03 5.03
CA LYS A 119 -18.04 -13.01 6.01
C LYS A 119 -17.32 -13.24 7.34
N GLN A 120 -16.52 -12.26 7.77
CA GLN A 120 -15.75 -12.35 8.99
C GLN A 120 -16.66 -12.80 10.13
N ASP A 121 -16.26 -13.88 10.77
CA ASP A 121 -16.96 -14.40 11.96
C ASP A 121 -16.88 -13.30 13.04
N GLN A 122 -18.02 -12.76 13.40
CA GLN A 122 -18.15 -11.69 14.40
C GLN A 122 -17.44 -12.02 15.71
N SER A 123 -17.26 -13.34 15.98
CA SER A 123 -16.56 -13.83 17.16
C SER A 123 -15.08 -13.41 17.27
N VAL A 124 -14.40 -13.22 16.14
CA VAL A 124 -12.99 -12.79 16.13
C VAL A 124 -12.88 -11.30 16.50
N LEU A 125 -13.81 -10.49 16.03
CA LEU A 125 -13.86 -9.05 16.37
C LEU A 125 -14.19 -8.85 17.85
N ASP A 126 -15.12 -9.64 18.41
CA ASP A 126 -15.49 -9.62 19.82
C ASP A 126 -14.34 -10.07 20.75
N PHE A 127 -13.47 -10.97 20.25
CA PHE A 127 -12.29 -11.39 21.01
C PHE A 127 -11.24 -10.27 21.09
N MET A 128 -11.04 -9.51 20.01
CA MET A 128 -10.09 -8.39 19.97
C MET A 128 -10.57 -7.19 20.83
N ASP A 129 -11.86 -7.00 20.97
CA ASP A 129 -12.43 -5.91 21.77
C ASP A 129 -12.36 -6.23 23.29
N LYS A 130 -12.49 -7.49 23.66
CA LYS A 130 -12.35 -7.96 25.06
C LYS A 130 -10.93 -7.97 25.60
N SER A 131 -9.90 -7.87 24.75
CA SER A 131 -8.49 -7.82 25.17
C SER A 131 -8.00 -6.40 25.51
N ARG A 132 -8.90 -5.40 25.51
CA ARG A 132 -8.63 -3.98 25.84
C ARG A 132 -9.13 -3.54 27.22
N LEU A 133 -9.46 -4.49 28.11
CA LEU A 133 -9.77 -4.22 29.52
C LEU A 133 -8.60 -4.59 30.42
#